data_48561b66ce555b931caa514892bd817f
#
_entry.id   48561b66ce555b931caa514892bd817f
#
_cell.length_a   1.000
_cell.length_b   1.000
_cell.length_c   1.000
_cell.angle_alpha   90.00
_cell.angle_beta   90.00
_cell.angle_gamma   90.00
#
_symmetry.space_group_name_H-M   'P 1'
#
loop_
_entity.id
_entity.type
_entity.pdbx_description
1 polymer ?
#
loop_
_entity_poly.entity_id
_entity_poly.type
_entity_poly.pdbx_seq_one_letter_code
_entity_poly.pdbx_strand_id
1 'polypeptide(L)'
;MLAFAFEDLFLKRAATALSAGQVMALMGAAGATLFWGLALYRGDPILSRHAFHPAALTRSLSEAVASVFYLIALTLIPLSMNAALLQASPLAVTFGAAIFLREPVGWRRWTAITLGFVGVLVILRPGTDGFTPAGLLTVLCVLVLTARDLSTRVMPATISTLQLATWAYLALIPTGLVLMWAQGTPAQAVSPRYWGDLSGAVLTGVFGYYAVTAAMRKGDVSVVAPFRYVRLVFVVILAMVFLSETPDTATLAGSALIIGSGLYSFWRETVRRKRR
;
A
#
# COMPACT_ATOMS: atom_id res chain seq x y z
N MET A 1 -7.63 -8.23 -4.02
CA MET A 1 -8.05 -6.83 -3.81
C MET A 1 -9.12 -6.69 -2.73
N LEU A 2 -10.14 -7.53 -2.71
CA LEU A 2 -11.14 -7.53 -1.63
C LEU A 2 -10.50 -7.74 -0.24
N ALA A 3 -9.54 -8.65 -0.11
CA ALA A 3 -8.84 -8.88 1.16
C ALA A 3 -8.15 -7.60 1.68
N PHE A 4 -7.47 -6.86 0.82
CA PHE A 4 -6.87 -5.57 1.21
C PHE A 4 -7.92 -4.51 1.60
N ALA A 5 -9.10 -4.53 0.99
CA ALA A 5 -10.17 -3.62 1.38
C ALA A 5 -10.72 -3.95 2.79
N PHE A 6 -10.82 -5.23 3.13
CA PHE A 6 -11.14 -5.66 4.49
C PHE A 6 -10.02 -5.34 5.49
N GLU A 7 -8.75 -5.53 5.10
CA GLU A 7 -7.61 -5.12 5.92
C GLU A 7 -7.70 -3.63 6.25
N ASP A 8 -7.93 -2.77 5.26
CA ASP A 8 -8.09 -1.32 5.45
C ASP A 8 -9.24 -1.00 6.43
N LEU A 9 -10.39 -1.66 6.27
CA LEU A 9 -11.54 -1.48 7.17
C LEU A 9 -11.19 -1.88 8.60
N PHE A 10 -10.59 -3.05 8.81
CA PHE A 10 -10.22 -3.54 10.13
C PHE A 10 -9.15 -2.65 10.78
N LEU A 11 -8.15 -2.21 10.01
CA LEU A 11 -7.15 -1.26 10.49
C LEU A 11 -7.78 0.08 10.90
N LYS A 12 -8.71 0.61 10.10
CA LYS A 12 -9.44 1.84 10.41
C LYS A 12 -10.19 1.71 11.73
N ARG A 13 -10.87 0.57 11.95
CA ARG A 13 -11.61 0.29 13.20
C ARG A 13 -10.67 0.09 14.38
N ALA A 14 -9.59 -0.66 14.23
CA ALA A 14 -8.59 -0.83 15.29
C ALA A 14 -7.92 0.48 15.70
N ALA A 15 -7.66 1.36 14.73
CA ALA A 15 -7.05 2.67 14.93
C ALA A 15 -7.96 3.69 15.65
N THR A 16 -9.25 3.38 15.89
CA THR A 16 -10.13 4.20 16.74
C THR A 16 -9.84 4.03 18.22
N ALA A 17 -9.21 2.92 18.63
CA ALA A 17 -8.95 2.61 20.03
C ALA A 17 -7.47 2.47 20.37
N LEU A 18 -6.63 2.12 19.38
CA LEU A 18 -5.21 1.89 19.57
C LEU A 18 -4.41 2.93 18.80
N SER A 19 -3.22 3.28 19.32
CA SER A 19 -2.32 4.15 18.58
C SER A 19 -1.85 3.48 17.30
N ALA A 20 -1.58 4.28 16.25
CA ALA A 20 -1.05 3.78 14.98
C ALA A 20 0.23 2.94 15.17
N GLY A 21 1.11 3.34 16.09
CA GLY A 21 2.32 2.60 16.43
C GLY A 21 2.02 1.23 17.03
N GLN A 22 1.04 1.14 17.94
CA GLN A 22 0.64 -0.14 18.54
C GLN A 22 0.00 -1.09 17.51
N VAL A 23 -0.91 -0.59 16.69
CA VAL A 23 -1.48 -1.37 15.58
C VAL A 23 -0.38 -1.90 14.68
N MET A 24 0.57 -1.04 14.30
CA MET A 24 1.71 -1.41 13.45
C MET A 24 2.59 -2.49 14.05
N ALA A 25 2.94 -2.37 15.35
CA ALA A 25 3.75 -3.36 16.04
C ALA A 25 3.05 -4.73 16.14
N LEU A 26 1.74 -4.74 16.47
CA LEU A 26 0.93 -5.96 16.55
C LEU A 26 0.76 -6.63 15.18
N MET A 27 0.46 -5.86 14.14
CA MET A 27 0.39 -6.34 12.75
C MET A 27 1.74 -6.92 12.31
N GLY A 28 2.82 -6.20 12.62
CA GLY A 28 4.19 -6.65 12.35
C GLY A 28 4.50 -7.99 13.00
N ALA A 29 4.22 -8.12 14.31
CA ALA A 29 4.49 -9.34 15.07
C ALA A 29 3.67 -10.53 14.54
N ALA A 30 2.37 -10.36 14.39
CA ALA A 30 1.49 -11.45 13.94
C ALA A 30 1.77 -11.83 12.48
N GLY A 31 1.89 -10.85 11.57
CA GLY A 31 2.18 -11.10 10.16
C GLY A 31 3.56 -11.72 9.93
N ALA A 32 4.59 -11.25 10.65
CA ALA A 32 5.93 -11.85 10.59
C ALA A 32 5.90 -13.31 11.06
N THR A 33 5.19 -13.62 12.15
CA THR A 33 5.06 -14.99 12.65
C THR A 33 4.40 -15.90 11.63
N LEU A 34 3.32 -15.46 10.97
CA LEU A 34 2.62 -16.23 9.95
C LEU A 34 3.50 -16.46 8.71
N PHE A 35 4.15 -15.41 8.20
CA PHE A 35 5.03 -15.54 7.03
C PHE A 35 6.28 -16.34 7.33
N TRP A 36 6.85 -16.20 8.52
CA TRP A 36 8.01 -17.00 8.95
C TRP A 36 7.62 -18.47 9.08
N GLY A 37 6.49 -18.79 9.72
CA GLY A 37 5.98 -20.16 9.80
C GLY A 37 5.75 -20.78 8.41
N LEU A 38 5.18 -20.01 7.47
CA LEU A 38 4.98 -20.46 6.09
C LEU A 38 6.31 -20.63 5.35
N ALA A 39 7.30 -19.76 5.60
CA ALA A 39 8.63 -19.86 5.02
C ALA A 39 9.37 -21.12 5.53
N LEU A 40 9.30 -21.41 6.84
CA LEU A 40 9.85 -22.64 7.43
C LEU A 40 9.21 -23.88 6.80
N TYR A 41 7.88 -23.89 6.64
CA TYR A 41 7.17 -25.00 6.01
C TYR A 41 7.62 -25.24 4.56
N ARG A 42 8.01 -24.18 3.83
CA ARG A 42 8.52 -24.27 2.45
C ARG A 42 10.03 -24.44 2.34
N GLY A 43 10.75 -24.42 3.44
CA GLY A 43 12.22 -24.52 3.45
C GLY A 43 12.94 -23.24 3.01
N ASP A 44 12.26 -22.08 3.01
CA ASP A 44 12.87 -20.80 2.65
C ASP A 44 13.71 -20.26 3.85
N PRO A 45 15.03 -20.03 3.69
CA PRO A 45 15.87 -19.57 4.78
C PRO A 45 15.65 -18.08 5.06
N ILE A 46 14.90 -17.74 6.12
CA ILE A 46 14.63 -16.34 6.49
C ILE A 46 15.90 -15.63 6.99
N LEU A 47 16.70 -16.31 7.81
CA LEU A 47 17.98 -15.80 8.30
C LEU A 47 19.08 -16.04 7.25
N SER A 48 19.10 -15.22 6.22
CA SER A 48 20.06 -15.31 5.14
C SER A 48 20.77 -13.97 4.93
N ARG A 49 21.99 -14.00 4.36
CA ARG A 49 22.72 -12.77 3.99
C ARG A 49 21.98 -11.91 2.97
N HIS A 50 21.03 -12.47 2.25
CA HIS A 50 20.17 -11.74 1.31
C HIS A 50 19.28 -10.69 2.01
N ALA A 51 19.01 -10.81 3.33
CA ALA A 51 18.30 -9.79 4.09
C ALA A 51 19.05 -8.44 4.09
N PHE A 52 20.38 -8.48 4.01
CA PHE A 52 21.24 -7.29 3.97
C PHE A 52 21.52 -6.78 2.56
N HIS A 53 20.91 -7.37 1.52
CA HIS A 53 21.04 -6.85 0.16
C HIS A 53 20.43 -5.43 0.10
N PRO A 54 21.11 -4.42 -0.49
CA PRO A 54 20.64 -3.03 -0.48
C PRO A 54 19.19 -2.87 -0.94
N ALA A 55 18.79 -3.56 -2.02
CA ALA A 55 17.42 -3.53 -2.50
C ALA A 55 16.41 -4.12 -1.48
N ALA A 56 16.79 -5.17 -0.73
CA ALA A 56 15.93 -5.77 0.29
C ALA A 56 15.77 -4.83 1.49
N LEU A 57 16.86 -4.20 1.94
CA LEU A 57 16.83 -3.21 3.00
C LEU A 57 15.99 -1.98 2.61
N THR A 58 16.25 -1.40 1.42
CA THR A 58 15.48 -0.27 0.91
C THR A 58 14.00 -0.61 0.81
N ARG A 59 13.65 -1.81 0.32
CA ARG A 59 12.28 -2.27 0.22
C ARG A 59 11.62 -2.38 1.60
N SER A 60 12.25 -3.05 2.56
CA SER A 60 11.68 -3.27 3.90
C SER A 60 11.56 -1.96 4.69
N LEU A 61 12.57 -1.09 4.58
CA LEU A 61 12.54 0.24 5.20
C LEU A 61 11.44 1.12 4.58
N SER A 62 11.33 1.11 3.26
CA SER A 62 10.25 1.85 2.57
C SER A 62 8.87 1.31 2.96
N GLU A 63 8.69 0.00 3.10
CA GLU A 63 7.43 -0.58 3.58
C GLU A 63 7.09 -0.06 4.98
N ALA A 64 8.06 -0.09 5.90
CA ALA A 64 7.88 0.38 7.27
C ALA A 64 7.53 1.88 7.34
N VAL A 65 8.27 2.73 6.63
CA VAL A 65 8.02 4.17 6.59
C VAL A 65 6.68 4.50 5.90
N ALA A 66 6.35 3.82 4.81
CA ALA A 66 5.06 3.98 4.13
C ALA A 66 3.90 3.60 5.06
N SER A 67 4.06 2.52 5.84
CA SER A 67 3.05 2.08 6.81
C SER A 67 2.82 3.11 7.92
N VAL A 68 3.86 3.83 8.36
CA VAL A 68 3.71 4.96 9.30
C VAL A 68 2.80 6.04 8.70
N PHE A 69 3.13 6.52 7.50
CA PHE A 69 2.31 7.54 6.83
C PHE A 69 0.89 7.06 6.57
N TYR A 70 0.74 5.80 6.13
CA TYR A 70 -0.56 5.20 5.86
C TYR A 70 -1.44 5.12 7.11
N LEU A 71 -0.92 4.55 8.20
CA LEU A 71 -1.68 4.37 9.43
C LEU A 71 -2.02 5.70 10.10
N ILE A 72 -1.11 6.68 10.10
CA ILE A 72 -1.42 8.02 10.61
C ILE A 72 -2.51 8.68 9.72
N ALA A 73 -2.38 8.63 8.39
CA ALA A 73 -3.41 9.15 7.50
C ALA A 73 -4.77 8.49 7.76
N LEU A 74 -4.77 7.16 7.96
CA LEU A 74 -5.97 6.38 8.21
C LEU A 74 -6.74 6.83 9.47
N THR A 75 -6.04 7.37 10.48
CA THR A 75 -6.70 7.94 11.67
C THR A 75 -7.30 9.32 11.43
N LEU A 76 -6.77 10.08 10.47
CA LEU A 76 -7.05 11.50 10.29
C LEU A 76 -8.02 11.81 9.13
N ILE A 77 -8.09 10.95 8.11
CA ILE A 77 -8.93 11.18 6.93
C ILE A 77 -9.88 9.99 6.69
N PRO A 78 -10.97 10.20 5.92
CA PRO A 78 -11.87 9.12 5.53
C PRO A 78 -11.14 7.99 4.83
N LEU A 79 -11.60 6.76 5.06
CA LEU A 79 -11.02 5.56 4.45
C LEU A 79 -11.10 5.61 2.92
N SER A 80 -12.22 6.09 2.39
CA SER A 80 -12.46 6.26 0.95
C SER A 80 -11.46 7.24 0.31
N MET A 81 -11.18 8.38 0.96
CA MET A 81 -10.20 9.36 0.50
C MET A 81 -8.77 8.78 0.52
N ASN A 82 -8.39 8.10 1.63
CA ASN A 82 -7.08 7.47 1.75
C ASN A 82 -6.86 6.43 0.64
N ALA A 83 -7.85 5.56 0.41
CA ALA A 83 -7.80 4.56 -0.65
C ALA A 83 -7.73 5.17 -2.05
N ALA A 84 -8.44 6.27 -2.30
CA ALA A 84 -8.42 6.98 -3.58
C ALA A 84 -7.03 7.54 -3.90
N LEU A 85 -6.40 8.20 -2.94
CA LEU A 85 -5.03 8.74 -3.08
C LEU A 85 -4.00 7.63 -3.31
N LEU A 86 -4.13 6.48 -2.63
CA LEU A 86 -3.25 5.32 -2.84
C LEU A 86 -3.30 4.77 -4.27
N GLN A 87 -4.40 4.95 -4.99
CA GLN A 87 -4.51 4.51 -6.39
C GLN A 87 -3.59 5.29 -7.35
N ALA A 88 -2.99 6.38 -6.91
CA ALA A 88 -1.93 7.06 -7.66
C ALA A 88 -0.59 6.26 -7.68
N SER A 89 -0.44 5.24 -6.82
CA SER A 89 0.80 4.46 -6.69
C SER A 89 1.29 3.85 -8.03
N PRO A 90 0.48 3.22 -8.90
CA PRO A 90 0.98 2.69 -10.16
C PRO A 90 1.51 3.77 -11.11
N LEU A 91 0.90 4.97 -11.09
CA LEU A 91 1.36 6.10 -11.88
C LEU A 91 2.67 6.67 -11.32
N ALA A 92 2.78 6.79 -9.99
CA ALA A 92 3.99 7.21 -9.32
C ALA A 92 5.15 6.23 -9.58
N VAL A 93 4.89 4.91 -9.56
CA VAL A 93 5.89 3.89 -9.93
C VAL A 93 6.33 4.03 -11.39
N THR A 94 5.41 4.32 -12.31
CA THR A 94 5.77 4.56 -13.72
C THR A 94 6.62 5.82 -13.87
N PHE A 95 6.28 6.90 -13.15
CA PHE A 95 7.05 8.13 -13.10
C PHE A 95 8.46 7.87 -12.53
N GLY A 96 8.56 7.19 -11.38
CA GLY A 96 9.82 6.84 -10.75
C GLY A 96 10.70 5.95 -11.62
N ALA A 97 10.11 4.97 -12.33
CA ALA A 97 10.84 4.10 -13.24
C ALA A 97 11.43 4.89 -14.43
N ALA A 98 10.70 5.87 -14.96
CA ALA A 98 11.20 6.75 -16.01
C ALA A 98 12.42 7.55 -15.56
N ILE A 99 12.42 8.09 -14.33
CA ILE A 99 13.49 8.95 -13.81
C ILE A 99 14.67 8.13 -13.29
N PHE A 100 14.42 7.18 -12.39
CA PHE A 100 15.48 6.45 -11.67
C PHE A 100 16.02 5.25 -12.43
N LEU A 101 15.15 4.51 -13.14
CA LEU A 101 15.54 3.35 -13.93
C LEU A 101 15.75 3.69 -15.42
N ARG A 102 15.54 4.96 -15.81
CA ARG A 102 15.68 5.45 -17.19
C ARG A 102 14.87 4.63 -18.20
N GLU A 103 13.71 4.12 -17.77
CA GLU A 103 12.82 3.39 -18.66
C GLU A 103 12.22 4.37 -19.72
N PRO A 104 12.19 3.99 -21.02
CA PRO A 104 11.66 4.85 -22.06
C PRO A 104 10.14 4.99 -21.94
N VAL A 105 9.67 6.13 -21.47
CA VAL A 105 8.26 6.47 -21.33
C VAL A 105 7.84 7.38 -22.49
N GLY A 106 6.89 6.93 -23.32
CA GLY A 106 6.37 7.73 -24.40
C GLY A 106 5.45 8.87 -23.91
N TRP A 107 5.26 9.92 -24.74
CA TRP A 107 4.50 11.12 -24.39
C TRP A 107 3.07 10.84 -23.87
N ARG A 108 2.40 9.82 -24.41
CA ARG A 108 1.05 9.40 -23.96
C ARG A 108 1.01 8.85 -22.53
N ARG A 109 2.08 8.21 -22.08
CA ARG A 109 2.20 7.77 -20.67
C ARG A 109 2.50 8.96 -19.78
N TRP A 110 3.27 9.95 -20.27
CA TRP A 110 3.48 11.21 -19.55
C TRP A 110 2.16 11.95 -19.35
N THR A 111 1.30 12.05 -20.37
CA THR A 111 -0.03 12.67 -20.20
C THR A 111 -0.90 11.91 -19.20
N ALA A 112 -0.86 10.57 -19.20
CA ALA A 112 -1.58 9.78 -18.20
C ALA A 112 -1.06 10.04 -16.77
N ILE A 113 0.25 10.11 -16.59
CA ILE A 113 0.87 10.43 -15.29
C ILE A 113 0.41 11.82 -14.82
N THR A 114 0.48 12.83 -15.69
CA THR A 114 0.04 14.20 -15.37
C THR A 114 -1.43 14.25 -14.97
N LEU A 115 -2.32 13.59 -15.76
CA LEU A 115 -3.75 13.52 -15.45
C LEU A 115 -4.02 12.82 -14.11
N GLY A 116 -3.27 11.77 -13.79
CA GLY A 116 -3.37 11.11 -12.49
C GLY A 116 -2.94 12.01 -11.33
N PHE A 117 -1.87 12.77 -11.49
CA PHE A 117 -1.47 13.77 -10.48
C PHE A 117 -2.48 14.92 -10.36
N VAL A 118 -3.11 15.36 -11.45
CA VAL A 118 -4.25 16.29 -11.38
C VAL A 118 -5.38 15.68 -10.55
N GLY A 119 -5.67 14.39 -10.73
CA GLY A 119 -6.64 13.67 -9.89
C GLY A 119 -6.31 13.70 -8.40
N VAL A 120 -5.02 13.55 -8.04
CA VAL A 120 -4.57 13.72 -6.64
C VAL A 120 -4.82 15.14 -6.13
N LEU A 121 -4.51 16.16 -6.93
CA LEU A 121 -4.78 17.55 -6.56
C LEU A 121 -6.27 17.85 -6.41
N VAL A 122 -7.14 17.26 -7.25
CA VAL A 122 -8.60 17.38 -7.13
C VAL A 122 -9.10 16.78 -5.81
N ILE A 123 -8.53 15.66 -5.35
CA ILE A 123 -8.88 15.07 -4.06
C ILE A 123 -8.39 15.95 -2.89
N LEU A 124 -7.16 16.43 -2.96
CA LEU A 124 -6.55 17.24 -1.89
C LEU A 124 -7.09 18.66 -1.79
N ARG A 125 -7.53 19.26 -2.91
CA ARG A 125 -8.06 20.66 -3.01
C ARG A 125 -7.15 21.71 -2.40
N PRO A 126 -5.86 21.76 -2.74
CA PRO A 126 -4.94 22.74 -2.15
C PRO A 126 -5.41 24.17 -2.48
N GLY A 127 -5.36 25.06 -1.48
CA GLY A 127 -5.75 26.46 -1.63
C GLY A 127 -7.26 26.72 -1.54
N THR A 128 -8.07 25.74 -1.13
CA THR A 128 -9.51 25.91 -0.87
C THR A 128 -9.83 25.59 0.58
N ASP A 129 -11.03 25.99 1.05
CA ASP A 129 -11.52 25.66 2.41
C ASP A 129 -11.68 24.16 2.63
N GLY A 130 -11.76 23.37 1.56
CA GLY A 130 -11.81 21.90 1.60
C GLY A 130 -10.46 21.21 1.65
N PHE A 131 -9.36 21.95 1.75
CA PHE A 131 -8.01 21.37 1.82
C PHE A 131 -7.84 20.48 3.05
N THR A 132 -7.37 19.25 2.81
CA THR A 132 -7.12 18.28 3.87
C THR A 132 -5.61 17.98 3.98
N PRO A 133 -4.86 18.72 4.85
CA PRO A 133 -3.41 18.55 4.98
C PRO A 133 -3.00 17.12 5.33
N ALA A 134 -3.80 16.40 6.10
CA ALA A 134 -3.54 15.01 6.45
C ALA A 134 -3.52 14.07 5.24
N GLY A 135 -4.18 14.43 4.13
CA GLY A 135 -4.09 13.69 2.86
C GLY A 135 -2.68 13.69 2.25
N LEU A 136 -1.85 14.69 2.58
CA LEU A 136 -0.44 14.71 2.18
C LEU A 136 0.35 13.52 2.75
N LEU A 137 -0.04 12.99 3.91
CA LEU A 137 0.57 11.78 4.46
C LEU A 137 0.37 10.59 3.52
N THR A 138 -0.82 10.46 2.92
CA THR A 138 -1.06 9.41 1.92
C THR A 138 -0.23 9.64 0.65
N VAL A 139 -0.04 10.88 0.23
CA VAL A 139 0.85 11.18 -0.90
C VAL A 139 2.30 10.81 -0.58
N LEU A 140 2.79 11.14 0.62
CA LEU A 140 4.10 10.70 1.09
C LEU A 140 4.20 9.17 1.14
N CYS A 141 3.17 8.50 1.63
CA CYS A 141 3.07 7.03 1.57
C CYS A 141 3.24 6.54 0.12
N VAL A 142 2.52 7.09 -0.85
CA VAL A 142 2.63 6.72 -2.28
C VAL A 142 4.05 6.91 -2.81
N LEU A 143 4.73 8.00 -2.47
CA LEU A 143 6.12 8.25 -2.88
C LEU A 143 7.07 7.21 -2.29
N VAL A 144 6.92 6.88 -1.01
CA VAL A 144 7.75 5.87 -0.35
C VAL A 144 7.44 4.45 -0.88
N LEU A 145 6.16 4.13 -1.14
CA LEU A 145 5.77 2.89 -1.80
C LEU A 145 6.35 2.79 -3.23
N THR A 146 6.52 3.91 -3.91
CA THR A 146 7.22 3.95 -5.20
C THR A 146 8.66 3.47 -5.07
N ALA A 147 9.41 3.96 -4.07
CA ALA A 147 10.77 3.51 -3.79
C ALA A 147 10.79 1.99 -3.47
N ARG A 148 9.83 1.49 -2.68
CA ARG A 148 9.64 0.06 -2.42
C ARG A 148 9.47 -0.76 -3.70
N ASP A 149 8.56 -0.33 -4.57
CA ASP A 149 8.23 -1.06 -5.80
C ASP A 149 9.39 -1.02 -6.80
N LEU A 150 10.11 0.10 -6.91
CA LEU A 150 11.32 0.20 -7.73
C LEU A 150 12.44 -0.69 -7.19
N SER A 151 12.65 -0.73 -5.87
CA SER A 151 13.61 -1.63 -5.23
C SER A 151 13.29 -3.10 -5.50
N THR A 152 11.98 -3.45 -5.54
CA THR A 152 11.54 -4.80 -5.87
C THR A 152 11.87 -5.19 -7.32
N ARG A 153 11.87 -4.25 -8.26
CA ARG A 153 12.22 -4.51 -9.67
C ARG A 153 13.70 -4.86 -9.88
N VAL A 154 14.58 -4.30 -9.04
CA VAL A 154 16.03 -4.58 -9.12
C VAL A 154 16.47 -5.69 -8.16
N MET A 155 15.53 -6.38 -7.53
CA MET A 155 15.79 -7.45 -6.57
C MET A 155 16.29 -8.72 -7.26
N PRO A 156 17.30 -9.40 -6.70
CA PRO A 156 17.72 -10.73 -7.18
C PRO A 156 16.59 -11.74 -7.12
N ALA A 157 16.44 -12.55 -8.19
CA ALA A 157 15.39 -13.58 -8.28
C ALA A 157 15.55 -14.70 -7.23
N THR A 158 16.73 -14.82 -6.62
CA THR A 158 17.03 -15.81 -5.57
C THR A 158 16.29 -15.53 -4.26
N ILE A 159 15.84 -14.29 -4.05
CA ILE A 159 15.10 -13.91 -2.85
C ILE A 159 13.64 -14.29 -3.01
N SER A 160 13.12 -15.14 -2.11
CA SER A 160 11.75 -15.59 -2.18
C SER A 160 10.76 -14.50 -1.74
N THR A 161 9.49 -14.63 -2.17
CA THR A 161 8.41 -13.75 -1.75
C THR A 161 8.18 -13.84 -0.23
N LEU A 162 8.32 -15.04 0.33
CA LEU A 162 8.11 -15.24 1.77
C LEU A 162 9.21 -14.56 2.60
N GLN A 163 10.47 -14.61 2.12
CA GLN A 163 11.55 -13.84 2.74
C GLN A 163 11.24 -12.35 2.77
N LEU A 164 10.87 -11.79 1.60
CA LEU A 164 10.55 -10.36 1.49
C LEU A 164 9.36 -9.95 2.38
N ALA A 165 8.31 -10.78 2.43
CA ALA A 165 7.16 -10.53 3.27
C ALA A 165 7.54 -10.58 4.76
N THR A 166 8.28 -11.61 5.18
CA THR A 166 8.73 -11.74 6.57
C THR A 166 9.57 -10.55 7.01
N TRP A 167 10.56 -10.14 6.20
CA TRP A 167 11.41 -8.99 6.54
C TRP A 167 10.63 -7.68 6.59
N ALA A 168 9.67 -7.49 5.68
CA ALA A 168 8.81 -6.31 5.69
C ALA A 168 7.99 -6.23 6.99
N TYR A 169 7.33 -7.33 7.37
CA TYR A 169 6.54 -7.37 8.60
C TYR A 169 7.42 -7.30 9.87
N LEU A 170 8.61 -7.90 9.87
CA LEU A 170 9.59 -7.74 10.97
C LEU A 170 10.00 -6.27 11.13
N ALA A 171 10.16 -5.51 10.05
CA ALA A 171 10.51 -4.10 10.13
C ALA A 171 9.39 -3.23 10.73
N LEU A 172 8.13 -3.66 10.64
CA LEU A 172 7.00 -2.93 11.25
C LEU A 172 7.07 -2.92 12.78
N ILE A 173 7.64 -3.96 13.40
CA ILE A 173 7.71 -4.07 14.87
C ILE A 173 8.52 -2.91 15.47
N PRO A 174 9.82 -2.75 15.18
CA PRO A 174 10.60 -1.67 15.75
C PRO A 174 10.09 -0.30 15.30
N THR A 175 9.58 -0.17 14.08
CA THR A 175 9.03 1.09 13.58
C THR A 175 7.76 1.48 14.34
N GLY A 176 6.87 0.54 14.64
CA GLY A 176 5.69 0.77 15.49
C GLY A 176 6.06 1.18 16.89
N LEU A 177 7.05 0.51 17.52
CA LEU A 177 7.54 0.86 18.84
C LEU A 177 8.21 2.24 18.90
N VAL A 178 9.01 2.59 17.88
CA VAL A 178 9.60 3.93 17.73
C VAL A 178 8.51 4.99 17.57
N LEU A 179 7.47 4.70 16.77
CA LEU A 179 6.34 5.61 16.61
C LEU A 179 5.58 5.84 17.92
N MET A 180 5.33 4.78 18.69
CA MET A 180 4.73 4.89 20.04
C MET A 180 5.57 5.76 20.95
N TRP A 181 6.87 5.53 20.98
CA TRP A 181 7.79 6.30 21.79
C TRP A 181 7.81 7.78 21.37
N ALA A 182 7.91 8.07 20.07
CA ALA A 182 7.94 9.43 19.53
C ALA A 182 6.63 10.20 19.79
N GLN A 183 5.50 9.51 19.82
CA GLN A 183 4.18 10.11 20.11
C GLN A 183 3.86 10.15 21.60
N GLY A 184 4.70 9.57 22.47
CA GLY A 184 4.43 9.46 23.90
C GLY A 184 3.18 8.61 24.20
N THR A 185 2.79 7.70 23.31
CA THR A 185 1.62 6.84 23.49
C THR A 185 2.02 5.53 24.16
N PRO A 186 1.58 5.27 25.42
CA PRO A 186 1.88 4.01 26.08
C PRO A 186 1.14 2.85 25.40
N ALA A 187 1.69 1.64 25.54
CA ALA A 187 0.99 0.45 25.12
C ALA A 187 -0.29 0.27 25.98
N GLN A 188 -1.41 0.10 25.32
CA GLN A 188 -2.70 -0.11 25.96
C GLN A 188 -3.13 -1.57 25.82
N ALA A 189 -3.83 -2.08 26.85
CA ALA A 189 -4.45 -3.39 26.74
C ALA A 189 -5.49 -3.40 25.63
N VAL A 190 -5.38 -4.35 24.72
CA VAL A 190 -6.35 -4.50 23.64
C VAL A 190 -7.65 -5.03 24.19
N SER A 191 -8.73 -4.24 24.12
CA SER A 191 -10.05 -4.71 24.49
C SER A 191 -10.48 -5.90 23.61
N PRO A 192 -11.20 -6.91 24.17
CA PRO A 192 -11.65 -8.11 23.45
C PRO A 192 -12.34 -7.81 22.12
N ARG A 193 -13.06 -6.69 22.04
CA ARG A 193 -13.74 -6.24 20.82
C ARG A 193 -12.78 -6.03 19.65
N TYR A 194 -11.58 -5.47 19.89
CA TYR A 194 -10.64 -5.11 18.83
C TYR A 194 -9.71 -6.25 18.42
N TRP A 195 -9.66 -7.35 19.17
CA TRP A 195 -8.93 -8.54 18.74
C TRP A 195 -9.50 -9.13 17.46
N GLY A 196 -10.83 -9.03 17.25
CA GLY A 196 -11.47 -9.43 16.00
C GLY A 196 -10.99 -8.58 14.81
N ASP A 197 -10.94 -7.26 14.99
CA ASP A 197 -10.45 -6.34 13.95
C ASP A 197 -8.96 -6.56 13.65
N LEU A 198 -8.11 -6.70 14.67
CA LEU A 198 -6.68 -6.97 14.48
C LEU A 198 -6.43 -8.32 13.81
N SER A 199 -7.10 -9.37 14.24
CA SER A 199 -6.99 -10.69 13.62
C SER A 199 -7.49 -10.69 12.18
N GLY A 200 -8.62 -10.00 11.93
CA GLY A 200 -9.14 -9.79 10.59
C GLY A 200 -8.16 -9.05 9.68
N ALA A 201 -7.54 -7.96 10.18
CA ALA A 201 -6.52 -7.21 9.45
C ALA A 201 -5.30 -8.08 9.12
N VAL A 202 -4.77 -8.83 10.10
CA VAL A 202 -3.62 -9.73 9.87
C VAL A 202 -3.94 -10.80 8.84
N LEU A 203 -5.06 -11.51 8.99
CA LEU A 203 -5.42 -12.62 8.10
C LEU A 203 -5.69 -12.13 6.67
N THR A 204 -6.45 -11.04 6.53
CA THR A 204 -6.76 -10.48 5.20
C THR A 204 -5.53 -9.84 4.55
N GLY A 205 -4.67 -9.17 5.33
CA GLY A 205 -3.41 -8.60 4.86
C GLY A 205 -2.43 -9.67 4.38
N VAL A 206 -2.17 -10.69 5.18
CA VAL A 206 -1.28 -11.82 4.83
C VAL A 206 -1.81 -12.55 3.60
N PHE A 207 -3.11 -12.88 3.55
CA PHE A 207 -3.73 -13.52 2.40
C PHE A 207 -3.66 -12.62 1.14
N GLY A 208 -4.02 -11.34 1.27
CA GLY A 208 -3.99 -10.38 0.18
C GLY A 208 -2.59 -10.21 -0.40
N TYR A 209 -1.59 -10.05 0.47
CA TYR A 209 -0.19 -9.93 0.09
C TYR A 209 0.29 -11.17 -0.66
N TYR A 210 0.04 -12.36 -0.12
CA TYR A 210 0.42 -13.61 -0.77
C TYR A 210 -0.27 -13.79 -2.12
N ALA A 211 -1.59 -13.58 -2.19
CA ALA A 211 -2.38 -13.74 -3.40
C ALA A 211 -1.94 -12.80 -4.52
N VAL A 212 -1.70 -11.51 -4.22
CA VAL A 212 -1.23 -10.54 -5.21
C VAL A 212 0.17 -10.91 -5.71
N THR A 213 1.06 -11.29 -4.80
CA THR A 213 2.43 -11.65 -5.19
C THR A 213 2.44 -12.93 -6.01
N ALA A 214 1.64 -13.92 -5.67
CA ALA A 214 1.49 -15.15 -6.46
C ALA A 214 0.91 -14.85 -7.86
N ALA A 215 -0.10 -13.97 -7.94
CA ALA A 215 -0.68 -13.55 -9.21
C ALA A 215 0.33 -12.81 -10.09
N MET A 216 1.15 -11.92 -9.52
CA MET A 216 2.21 -11.19 -10.24
C MET A 216 3.34 -12.08 -10.73
N ARG A 217 3.58 -13.21 -10.06
CA ARG A 217 4.64 -14.18 -10.48
C ARG A 217 4.17 -15.17 -11.53
N LYS A 218 2.88 -15.55 -11.50
CA LYS A 218 2.31 -16.57 -12.39
C LYS A 218 1.58 -15.98 -13.58
N GLY A 219 1.02 -14.77 -13.42
CA GLY A 219 0.23 -14.08 -14.43
C GLY A 219 1.04 -13.07 -15.23
N ASP A 220 0.48 -12.66 -16.37
CA ASP A 220 1.01 -11.50 -17.07
C ASP A 220 0.72 -10.23 -16.25
N VAL A 221 1.78 -9.51 -15.88
CA VAL A 221 1.69 -8.28 -15.09
C VAL A 221 0.75 -7.26 -15.73
N SER A 222 0.70 -7.21 -17.06
CA SER A 222 -0.20 -6.33 -17.81
C SER A 222 -1.69 -6.69 -17.65
N VAL A 223 -1.98 -7.92 -17.25
CA VAL A 223 -3.36 -8.36 -16.93
C VAL A 223 -3.67 -8.13 -15.45
N VAL A 224 -2.72 -8.46 -14.56
CA VAL A 224 -2.94 -8.40 -13.11
C VAL A 224 -2.98 -6.97 -12.56
N ALA A 225 -2.12 -6.09 -13.09
CA ALA A 225 -1.95 -4.74 -12.55
C ALA A 225 -3.25 -3.87 -12.58
N PRO A 226 -4.08 -3.87 -13.64
CA PRO A 226 -5.34 -3.12 -13.65
C PRO A 226 -6.32 -3.50 -12.55
N PHE A 227 -6.30 -4.77 -12.10
CA PHE A 227 -7.16 -5.22 -11.01
C PHE A 227 -6.85 -4.55 -9.67
N ARG A 228 -5.70 -3.90 -9.52
CA ARG A 228 -5.37 -3.13 -8.30
C ARG A 228 -6.36 -1.98 -8.09
N TYR A 229 -6.88 -1.38 -9.16
CA TYR A 229 -7.87 -0.29 -9.08
C TYR A 229 -9.24 -0.76 -8.54
N VAL A 230 -9.56 -2.06 -8.67
CA VAL A 230 -10.79 -2.64 -8.13
C VAL A 230 -10.84 -2.57 -6.60
N ARG A 231 -9.66 -2.48 -5.92
CA ARG A 231 -9.59 -2.27 -4.47
C ARG A 231 -10.40 -1.05 -4.04
N LEU A 232 -10.31 0.07 -4.79
CA LEU A 232 -11.04 1.29 -4.42
C LEU A 232 -12.55 1.07 -4.39
N VAL A 233 -13.10 0.32 -5.35
CA VAL A 233 -14.54 0.01 -5.38
C VAL A 233 -14.95 -0.74 -4.12
N PHE A 234 -14.18 -1.76 -3.73
CA PHE A 234 -14.46 -2.50 -2.51
C PHE A 234 -14.30 -1.64 -1.25
N VAL A 235 -13.25 -0.82 -1.17
CA VAL A 235 -13.03 0.08 -0.03
C VAL A 235 -14.17 1.07 0.11
N VAL A 236 -14.64 1.69 -0.97
CA VAL A 236 -15.76 2.64 -0.95
C VAL A 236 -17.03 1.94 -0.47
N ILE A 237 -17.34 0.75 -0.98
CA ILE A 237 -18.51 -0.02 -0.53
C ILE A 237 -18.40 -0.34 0.96
N LEU A 238 -17.25 -0.83 1.43
CA LEU A 238 -17.05 -1.17 2.84
C LEU A 238 -17.10 0.08 3.74
N ALA A 239 -16.53 1.21 3.29
CA ALA A 239 -16.60 2.47 4.02
C ALA A 239 -18.04 2.98 4.16
N MET A 240 -18.84 2.88 3.10
CA MET A 240 -20.26 3.25 3.14
C MET A 240 -21.07 2.33 4.06
N VAL A 241 -20.87 1.01 3.97
CA VAL A 241 -21.67 0.04 4.72
C VAL A 241 -21.29 -0.03 6.20
N PHE A 242 -19.98 0.00 6.52
CA PHE A 242 -19.50 -0.26 7.88
C PHE A 242 -19.06 0.97 8.66
N LEU A 243 -18.71 2.07 7.97
CA LEU A 243 -18.25 3.29 8.60
C LEU A 243 -19.19 4.48 8.38
N SER A 244 -20.28 4.29 7.61
CA SER A 244 -21.21 5.35 7.20
C SER A 244 -20.50 6.54 6.52
N GLU A 245 -19.35 6.30 5.89
CA GLU A 245 -18.62 7.28 5.12
C GLU A 245 -19.22 7.41 3.71
N THR A 246 -19.56 8.63 3.29
CA THR A 246 -19.95 8.94 1.90
C THR A 246 -18.81 9.70 1.22
N PRO A 247 -18.17 9.13 0.16
CA PRO A 247 -17.14 9.87 -0.58
C PRO A 247 -17.75 11.15 -1.17
N ASP A 248 -17.05 12.25 -1.02
CA ASP A 248 -17.48 13.51 -1.62
C ASP A 248 -17.21 13.54 -3.15
N THR A 249 -17.82 14.52 -3.82
CA THR A 249 -17.73 14.66 -5.27
C THR A 249 -16.30 14.82 -5.77
N ALA A 250 -15.42 15.51 -5.04
CA ALA A 250 -14.03 15.67 -5.44
C ALA A 250 -13.22 14.38 -5.27
N THR A 251 -13.47 13.60 -4.22
CA THR A 251 -12.87 12.25 -4.07
C THR A 251 -13.31 11.34 -5.22
N LEU A 252 -14.59 11.37 -5.62
CA LEU A 252 -15.08 10.59 -6.75
C LEU A 252 -14.48 11.05 -8.09
N ALA A 253 -14.48 12.36 -8.36
CA ALA A 253 -13.92 12.92 -9.59
C ALA A 253 -12.42 12.68 -9.71
N GLY A 254 -11.65 12.93 -8.64
CA GLY A 254 -10.21 12.67 -8.62
C GLY A 254 -9.89 11.18 -8.75
N SER A 255 -10.68 10.30 -8.13
CA SER A 255 -10.56 8.84 -8.29
C SER A 255 -10.79 8.41 -9.73
N ALA A 256 -11.81 8.96 -10.41
CA ALA A 256 -12.08 8.67 -11.81
C ALA A 256 -10.91 9.10 -12.71
N LEU A 257 -10.29 10.26 -12.44
CA LEU A 257 -9.09 10.72 -13.17
C LEU A 257 -7.90 9.80 -12.94
N ILE A 258 -7.62 9.41 -11.69
CA ILE A 258 -6.49 8.52 -11.35
C ILE A 258 -6.68 7.15 -11.99
N ILE A 259 -7.86 6.55 -11.83
CA ILE A 259 -8.15 5.22 -12.38
C ILE A 259 -8.16 5.26 -13.90
N GLY A 260 -8.85 6.21 -14.49
CA GLY A 260 -8.95 6.37 -15.95
C GLY A 260 -7.59 6.55 -16.61
N SER A 261 -6.75 7.43 -16.04
CA SER A 261 -5.39 7.67 -16.54
C SER A 261 -4.49 6.44 -16.36
N GLY A 262 -4.61 5.75 -15.22
CA GLY A 262 -3.86 4.52 -14.94
C GLY A 262 -4.24 3.39 -15.88
N LEU A 263 -5.53 3.12 -16.07
CA LEU A 263 -6.03 2.10 -17.02
C LEU A 263 -5.61 2.41 -18.46
N TYR A 264 -5.67 3.68 -18.87
CA TYR A 264 -5.18 4.10 -20.18
C TYR A 264 -3.68 3.83 -20.33
N SER A 265 -2.87 4.14 -19.32
CA SER A 265 -1.43 3.87 -19.33
C SER A 265 -1.14 2.38 -19.53
N PHE A 266 -1.83 1.48 -18.78
CA PHE A 266 -1.69 0.03 -18.91
C PHE A 266 -2.15 -0.50 -20.27
N TRP A 267 -3.30 -0.05 -20.75
CA TRP A 267 -3.80 -0.45 -22.06
C TRP A 267 -2.80 -0.14 -23.19
N ARG A 268 -2.21 1.06 -23.16
CA ARG A 268 -1.20 1.47 -24.16
C ARG A 268 0.08 0.65 -24.07
N GLU A 269 0.50 0.25 -22.88
CA GLU A 269 1.66 -0.61 -22.71
C GLU A 269 1.43 -1.99 -23.32
N THR A 270 0.27 -2.59 -23.08
CA THR A 270 -0.12 -3.89 -23.63
C THR A 270 -0.20 -3.87 -25.17
N VAL A 271 -0.81 -2.81 -25.75
CA VAL A 271 -0.88 -2.67 -27.20
C VAL A 271 0.50 -2.51 -27.84
N ARG A 272 1.42 -1.79 -27.20
CA ARG A 272 2.79 -1.61 -27.71
C ARG A 272 3.60 -2.91 -27.65
N ARG A 273 3.41 -3.70 -26.59
CA ARG A 273 4.11 -4.98 -26.39
C ARG A 273 3.68 -6.03 -27.43
N LYS A 274 2.43 -6.03 -27.86
CA LYS A 274 1.90 -6.92 -28.91
C LYS A 274 2.37 -6.55 -30.33
N ARG A 275 2.89 -5.33 -30.53
CA ARG A 275 3.38 -4.85 -31.84
C ARG A 275 4.89 -5.00 -32.03
N ARG A 276 5.58 -5.43 -30.99
CA ARG A 276 7.01 -5.79 -31.03
C ARG A 276 7.17 -7.31 -31.01
#